data_77df04f11f35ef66fb8667f65f40cd92
#
_entry.id   77df04f11f35ef66fb8667f65f40cd92
#
_cell.length_a   1.000
_cell.length_b   1.000
_cell.length_c   1.000
_cell.angle_alpha   90.00
_cell.angle_beta   90.00
_cell.angle_gamma   90.00
#
_symmetry.space_group_name_H-M   'P 1'
#
loop_
_entity.id
_entity.type
_entity.pdbx_description
1 polymer ?
#
loop_
_entity_poly.entity_id
_entity_poly.type
_entity_poly.pdbx_seq_one_letter_code
_entity_poly.pdbx_strand_id
1 'polypeptide(L)'
;TENDDGTVTYTFKLRDGIKWSDGKDVTAGDFEYSWKRLVNPETAADYNYMLDGVVNANEIMAGEKDPDELAAKALDDKTFEVTLVNDLNYFEELCAFPAMMPVREDMIEKAGDQWTFDTATYISNGAYKLKEWTHNSQIVVEKNENYYDVENLGPETITFKLMDDQNAMLSGFNSGELDFIEDVPQAEIANLIASGD
;
A
#
# COMPACT_ATOMS: atom_id res chain seq x y z
N THR A 1 15.21 -10.11 16.88
CA THR A 1 15.98 -11.15 17.60
C THR A 1 16.82 -11.93 16.61
N GLU A 2 18.12 -12.05 16.86
CA GLU A 2 18.98 -12.99 16.12
C GLU A 2 18.75 -14.39 16.67
N ASN A 3 18.63 -15.37 15.78
CA ASN A 3 18.42 -16.77 16.11
C ASN A 3 19.76 -17.57 16.00
N ASP A 4 19.84 -18.71 16.66
CA ASP A 4 21.06 -19.53 16.68
C ASP A 4 21.48 -20.08 15.30
N ASP A 5 20.53 -20.12 14.35
CA ASP A 5 20.75 -20.57 12.97
C ASP A 5 21.15 -19.43 12.00
N GLY A 6 21.29 -18.21 12.51
CA GLY A 6 21.65 -17.02 11.74
C GLY A 6 20.48 -16.29 11.09
N THR A 7 19.26 -16.78 11.25
CA THR A 7 18.05 -16.06 10.86
C THR A 7 17.74 -14.92 11.83
N VAL A 8 16.91 -13.96 11.43
CA VAL A 8 16.51 -12.82 12.28
C VAL A 8 14.99 -12.72 12.33
N THR A 9 14.45 -12.71 13.54
CA THR A 9 13.01 -12.60 13.75
C THR A 9 12.63 -11.18 14.19
N TYR A 10 11.73 -10.55 13.44
CA TYR A 10 11.07 -9.30 13.76
C TYR A 10 9.68 -9.58 14.32
N THR A 11 9.33 -8.90 15.41
CA THR A 11 8.00 -8.97 16.01
C THR A 11 7.38 -7.57 16.02
N PHE A 12 6.34 -7.38 15.23
CA PHE A 12 5.60 -6.13 15.13
C PHE A 12 4.38 -6.18 16.03
N LYS A 13 4.15 -5.07 16.75
CA LYS A 13 2.94 -4.86 17.53
C LYS A 13 2.07 -3.82 16.85
N LEU A 14 0.88 -4.22 16.43
CA LEU A 14 -0.09 -3.30 15.87
C LEU A 14 -0.61 -2.36 16.97
N ARG A 15 -0.76 -1.08 16.64
CA ARG A 15 -1.39 -0.11 17.54
C ARG A 15 -2.84 -0.45 17.80
N ASP A 16 -3.36 -0.01 18.93
CA ASP A 16 -4.77 -0.22 19.27
C ASP A 16 -5.70 0.68 18.45
N GLY A 17 -6.91 0.20 18.20
CA GLY A 17 -7.98 0.97 17.57
C GLY A 17 -7.81 1.24 16.08
N ILE A 18 -6.85 0.60 15.40
CA ILE A 18 -6.73 0.71 13.94
C ILE A 18 -7.84 -0.04 13.23
N LYS A 19 -8.42 0.61 12.23
CA LYS A 19 -9.59 0.12 11.52
C LYS A 19 -9.45 0.24 10.02
N TRP A 20 -10.12 -0.65 9.33
CA TRP A 20 -10.44 -0.50 7.93
C TRP A 20 -11.48 0.61 7.72
N SER A 21 -11.59 1.12 6.50
CA SER A 21 -12.55 2.18 6.16
C SER A 21 -14.03 1.79 6.32
N ASP A 22 -14.32 0.50 6.40
CA ASP A 22 -15.65 -0.04 6.72
C ASP A 22 -15.91 -0.22 8.23
N GLY A 23 -14.94 0.15 9.09
CA GLY A 23 -15.03 0.09 10.54
C GLY A 23 -14.62 -1.23 11.17
N LYS A 24 -14.29 -2.26 10.40
CA LYS A 24 -13.72 -3.51 10.94
C LYS A 24 -12.31 -3.25 11.49
N ASP A 25 -11.89 -4.02 12.49
CA ASP A 25 -10.55 -3.93 13.03
C ASP A 25 -9.51 -4.45 12.04
N VAL A 26 -8.36 -3.76 11.97
CA VAL A 26 -7.17 -4.28 11.29
C VAL A 26 -6.44 -5.22 12.22
N THR A 27 -6.12 -6.41 11.72
CA THR A 27 -5.45 -7.46 12.49
C THR A 27 -4.11 -7.87 11.89
N ALA A 28 -3.30 -8.57 12.66
CA ALA A 28 -2.07 -9.19 12.16
C ALA A 28 -2.36 -10.26 11.09
N GLY A 29 -3.55 -10.89 11.14
CA GLY A 29 -4.00 -11.82 10.12
C GLY A 29 -4.15 -11.19 8.74
N ASP A 30 -4.54 -9.90 8.66
CA ASP A 30 -4.62 -9.18 7.38
C ASP A 30 -3.23 -9.04 6.73
N PHE A 31 -2.18 -8.82 7.53
CA PHE A 31 -0.80 -8.78 7.04
C PHE A 31 -0.30 -10.17 6.61
N GLU A 32 -0.57 -11.21 7.41
CA GLU A 32 -0.21 -12.58 7.08
C GLU A 32 -0.82 -13.00 5.74
N TYR A 33 -2.13 -12.81 5.57
CA TYR A 33 -2.82 -13.07 4.32
C TYR A 33 -2.20 -12.31 3.14
N SER A 34 -1.97 -11.01 3.32
CA SER A 34 -1.47 -10.13 2.26
C SER A 34 -0.08 -10.52 1.79
N TRP A 35 0.82 -10.86 2.71
CA TRP A 35 2.19 -11.25 2.36
C TRP A 35 2.26 -12.64 1.75
N LYS A 36 1.44 -13.60 2.22
CA LYS A 36 1.28 -14.91 1.57
C LYS A 36 0.74 -14.76 0.14
N ARG A 37 -0.25 -13.89 -0.05
CA ARG A 37 -0.78 -13.56 -1.37
C ARG A 37 0.27 -12.91 -2.27
N LEU A 38 1.09 -12.01 -1.73
CA LEU A 38 2.13 -11.30 -2.50
C LEU A 38 3.17 -12.26 -3.08
N VAL A 39 3.59 -13.29 -2.34
CA VAL A 39 4.57 -14.29 -2.81
C VAL A 39 3.94 -15.45 -3.58
N ASN A 40 2.62 -15.60 -3.57
CA ASN A 40 1.93 -16.66 -4.28
C ASN A 40 2.09 -16.48 -5.80
N PRO A 41 2.69 -17.44 -6.54
CA PRO A 41 2.88 -17.33 -7.98
C PRO A 41 1.55 -17.18 -8.75
N GLU A 42 0.43 -17.70 -8.24
CA GLU A 42 -0.89 -17.53 -8.85
C GLU A 42 -1.37 -16.06 -8.83
N THR A 43 -0.90 -15.26 -7.88
CA THR A 43 -1.20 -13.82 -7.83
C THR A 43 -0.44 -13.05 -8.92
N ALA A 44 0.71 -13.57 -9.37
CA ALA A 44 1.58 -12.96 -10.36
C ALA A 44 1.92 -11.47 -10.04
N ALA A 45 2.20 -11.19 -8.76
CA ALA A 45 2.46 -9.83 -8.31
C ALA A 45 3.83 -9.33 -8.80
N ASP A 46 3.88 -8.14 -9.41
CA ASP A 46 5.09 -7.54 -9.97
C ASP A 46 6.17 -7.27 -8.91
N TYR A 47 5.78 -7.02 -7.66
CA TYR A 47 6.67 -6.67 -6.55
C TYR A 47 6.83 -7.78 -5.50
N ASN A 48 6.58 -9.04 -5.86
CA ASN A 48 6.73 -10.17 -4.94
C ASN A 48 8.16 -10.30 -4.37
N TYR A 49 9.18 -9.92 -5.17
CA TYR A 49 10.60 -9.95 -4.79
C TYR A 49 10.94 -9.04 -3.60
N MET A 50 10.07 -8.11 -3.21
CA MET A 50 10.25 -7.31 -1.99
C MET A 50 10.28 -8.17 -0.73
N LEU A 51 9.79 -9.41 -0.80
CA LEU A 51 9.82 -10.40 0.29
C LEU A 51 10.94 -11.44 0.15
N ASP A 52 11.89 -11.30 -0.77
CA ASP A 52 12.96 -12.28 -1.04
C ASP A 52 13.83 -12.61 0.19
N GLY A 53 13.96 -11.65 1.11
CA GLY A 53 14.64 -11.82 2.39
C GLY A 53 13.87 -12.61 3.44
N VAL A 54 12.57 -12.87 3.26
CA VAL A 54 11.75 -13.66 4.20
C VAL A 54 11.99 -15.16 3.97
N VAL A 55 12.13 -15.90 5.05
CA VAL A 55 12.34 -17.37 4.98
C VAL A 55 11.20 -18.03 4.21
N ASN A 56 11.55 -18.90 3.27
CA ASN A 56 10.69 -19.62 2.33
C ASN A 56 10.11 -18.78 1.17
N ALA A 57 10.26 -17.46 1.15
CA ALA A 57 9.63 -16.63 0.11
C ALA A 57 10.09 -17.01 -1.30
N ASN A 58 11.40 -17.24 -1.51
CA ASN A 58 11.94 -17.59 -2.82
C ASN A 58 11.46 -18.95 -3.33
N GLU A 59 11.38 -19.95 -2.45
CA GLU A 59 10.88 -21.28 -2.78
C GLU A 59 9.38 -21.26 -3.12
N ILE A 60 8.62 -20.40 -2.41
CA ILE A 60 7.19 -20.20 -2.71
C ILE A 60 7.02 -19.52 -4.08
N MET A 61 7.75 -18.43 -4.33
CA MET A 61 7.71 -17.73 -5.62
C MET A 61 8.13 -18.63 -6.79
N ALA A 62 9.02 -19.60 -6.54
CA ALA A 62 9.41 -20.62 -7.51
C ALA A 62 8.37 -21.77 -7.68
N GLY A 63 7.32 -21.79 -6.86
CA GLY A 63 6.32 -22.86 -6.86
C GLY A 63 6.79 -24.16 -6.20
N GLU A 64 7.86 -24.10 -5.42
CA GLU A 64 8.45 -25.26 -4.73
C GLU A 64 7.85 -25.51 -3.34
N LYS A 65 7.23 -24.47 -2.75
CA LYS A 65 6.56 -24.51 -1.44
C LYS A 65 5.19 -23.86 -1.51
N ASP A 66 4.35 -24.22 -0.52
CA ASP A 66 3.03 -23.63 -0.33
C ASP A 66 3.16 -22.21 0.25
N PRO A 67 2.33 -21.23 -0.17
CA PRO A 67 2.28 -19.89 0.46
C PRO A 67 2.11 -19.91 1.98
N ASP A 68 1.46 -20.93 2.54
CA ASP A 68 1.30 -21.10 3.97
C ASP A 68 2.60 -21.39 4.72
N GLU A 69 3.67 -21.76 4.02
CA GLU A 69 4.99 -21.97 4.60
C GLU A 69 5.82 -20.70 4.74
N LEU A 70 5.31 -19.53 4.28
CA LEU A 70 5.99 -18.25 4.47
C LEU A 70 6.24 -17.98 5.95
N ALA A 71 7.46 -17.60 6.30
CA ALA A 71 7.79 -17.24 7.67
C ALA A 71 7.33 -15.82 8.04
N ALA A 72 6.06 -15.55 7.82
CA ALA A 72 5.35 -14.33 8.17
C ALA A 72 3.98 -14.72 8.76
N LYS A 73 3.79 -14.54 10.06
CA LYS A 73 2.66 -15.12 10.82
C LYS A 73 2.03 -14.14 11.80
N ALA A 74 0.72 -14.18 11.91
CA ALA A 74 -0.01 -13.60 13.02
C ALA A 74 0.05 -14.55 14.22
N LEU A 75 0.65 -14.09 15.31
CA LEU A 75 0.67 -14.85 16.58
C LEU A 75 -0.63 -14.66 17.37
N ASP A 76 -1.22 -13.50 17.22
CA ASP A 76 -2.53 -13.08 17.71
C ASP A 76 -3.02 -11.89 16.85
N ASP A 77 -4.20 -11.33 17.14
CA ASP A 77 -4.78 -10.22 16.35
C ASP A 77 -3.89 -8.97 16.27
N LYS A 78 -2.94 -8.80 17.19
CA LYS A 78 -2.10 -7.60 17.30
C LYS A 78 -0.61 -7.87 17.15
N THR A 79 -0.20 -9.11 17.03
CA THR A 79 1.21 -9.49 16.95
C THR A 79 1.49 -10.18 15.63
N PHE A 80 2.32 -9.53 14.80
CA PHE A 80 2.80 -10.06 13.53
C PHE A 80 4.30 -10.37 13.64
N GLU A 81 4.69 -11.59 13.29
CA GLU A 81 6.06 -12.06 13.36
C GLU A 81 6.58 -12.44 11.97
N VAL A 82 7.79 -12.00 11.66
CA VAL A 82 8.45 -12.27 10.38
C VAL A 82 9.87 -12.76 10.65
N THR A 83 10.27 -13.85 10.00
CA THR A 83 11.64 -14.36 10.08
C THR A 83 12.35 -14.17 8.76
N LEU A 84 13.49 -13.48 8.80
CA LEU A 84 14.38 -13.23 7.66
C LEU A 84 15.49 -14.26 7.59
N VAL A 85 15.95 -14.57 6.40
CA VAL A 85 17.06 -15.51 6.15
C VAL A 85 18.40 -15.01 6.74
N ASN A 86 18.54 -13.70 6.90
CA ASN A 86 19.68 -13.02 7.53
C ASN A 86 19.29 -11.60 7.92
N ASP A 87 20.16 -10.87 8.61
CA ASP A 87 19.91 -9.47 8.95
C ASP A 87 19.89 -8.59 7.69
N LEU A 88 18.78 -7.83 7.55
CA LEU A 88 18.58 -6.83 6.51
C LEU A 88 18.31 -5.48 7.20
N ASN A 89 19.33 -4.66 7.31
CA ASN A 89 19.27 -3.37 8.03
C ASN A 89 18.30 -2.34 7.46
N TYR A 90 17.73 -2.60 6.28
CA TYR A 90 16.71 -1.77 5.60
C TYR A 90 15.32 -2.43 5.57
N PHE A 91 15.13 -3.54 6.28
CA PHE A 91 13.85 -4.29 6.25
C PHE A 91 12.66 -3.45 6.74
N GLU A 92 12.87 -2.62 7.76
CA GLU A 92 11.80 -1.74 8.27
C GLU A 92 11.37 -0.70 7.23
N GLU A 93 12.30 -0.18 6.42
CA GLU A 93 11.99 0.70 5.30
C GLU A 93 11.23 -0.03 4.18
N LEU A 94 11.58 -1.31 3.91
CA LEU A 94 10.81 -2.13 2.97
C LEU A 94 9.36 -2.31 3.41
N CYS A 95 9.10 -2.45 4.72
CA CYS A 95 7.74 -2.58 5.25
C CYS A 95 6.85 -1.35 4.95
N ALA A 96 7.44 -0.20 4.60
CA ALA A 96 6.71 1.00 4.18
C ALA A 96 6.37 1.01 2.67
N PHE A 97 6.87 0.06 1.90
CA PHE A 97 6.61 -0.03 0.46
C PHE A 97 5.14 -0.44 0.19
N PRO A 98 4.47 0.12 -0.82
CA PRO A 98 3.04 -0.12 -1.07
C PRO A 98 2.65 -1.60 -1.19
N ALA A 99 3.49 -2.45 -1.78
CA ALA A 99 3.21 -3.89 -1.90
C ALA A 99 3.13 -4.62 -0.56
N MET A 100 3.71 -4.06 0.52
CA MET A 100 3.69 -4.63 1.87
C MET A 100 2.42 -4.26 2.66
N MET A 101 1.60 -3.33 2.13
CA MET A 101 0.38 -2.90 2.81
C MET A 101 -0.67 -4.02 2.85
N PRO A 102 -1.44 -4.12 3.93
CA PRO A 102 -2.44 -5.16 4.06
C PRO A 102 -3.62 -4.92 3.12
N VAL A 103 -4.20 -6.01 2.63
CA VAL A 103 -5.42 -6.04 1.83
C VAL A 103 -6.47 -6.92 2.48
N ARG A 104 -7.73 -6.76 2.11
CA ARG A 104 -8.87 -7.46 2.69
C ARG A 104 -9.17 -8.76 1.94
N GLU A 105 -8.95 -9.88 2.60
CA GLU A 105 -9.24 -11.22 2.08
C GLU A 105 -10.70 -11.35 1.62
N ASP A 106 -11.66 -11.02 2.48
CA ASP A 106 -13.10 -11.14 2.18
C ASP A 106 -13.55 -10.27 0.98
N MET A 107 -12.85 -9.17 0.69
CA MET A 107 -13.13 -8.34 -0.49
C MET A 107 -12.53 -8.95 -1.75
N ILE A 108 -11.35 -9.54 -1.66
CA ILE A 108 -10.71 -10.26 -2.77
C ILE A 108 -11.49 -11.52 -3.11
N GLU A 109 -11.91 -12.30 -2.11
CA GLU A 109 -12.78 -13.48 -2.33
C GLU A 109 -14.12 -13.10 -2.99
N LYS A 110 -14.69 -11.96 -2.58
CA LYS A 110 -15.97 -11.48 -3.11
C LYS A 110 -15.89 -11.01 -4.56
N ALA A 111 -14.81 -10.34 -4.95
CA ALA A 111 -14.70 -9.62 -6.22
C ALA A 111 -13.62 -10.17 -7.17
N GLY A 112 -12.79 -11.13 -6.72
CA GLY A 112 -11.65 -11.64 -7.49
C GLY A 112 -10.72 -10.50 -7.90
N ASP A 113 -10.17 -10.56 -9.11
CA ASP A 113 -9.25 -9.55 -9.66
C ASP A 113 -9.88 -8.15 -9.83
N GLN A 114 -11.20 -8.04 -9.66
CA GLN A 114 -11.92 -6.77 -9.78
C GLN A 114 -12.07 -6.02 -8.45
N TRP A 115 -11.48 -6.51 -7.36
CA TRP A 115 -11.66 -5.95 -6.02
C TRP A 115 -11.23 -4.47 -5.89
N THR A 116 -10.32 -4.01 -6.76
CA THR A 116 -9.86 -2.61 -6.78
C THR A 116 -10.73 -1.67 -7.62
N PHE A 117 -11.66 -2.20 -8.44
CA PHE A 117 -12.42 -1.41 -9.41
C PHE A 117 -13.72 -0.83 -8.85
N ASP A 118 -14.16 -1.28 -7.69
CA ASP A 118 -15.41 -0.84 -7.07
C ASP A 118 -15.16 -0.26 -5.68
N THR A 119 -15.73 0.90 -5.39
CA THR A 119 -15.67 1.55 -4.08
C THR A 119 -16.18 0.67 -2.94
N ALA A 120 -17.09 -0.27 -3.23
CA ALA A 120 -17.65 -1.20 -2.25
C ALA A 120 -16.69 -2.35 -1.88
N THR A 121 -15.66 -2.58 -2.66
CA THR A 121 -14.66 -3.65 -2.45
C THR A 121 -13.24 -3.13 -2.25
N TYR A 122 -12.95 -1.90 -2.71
CA TYR A 122 -11.69 -1.23 -2.45
C TYR A 122 -11.66 -0.64 -1.04
N ILE A 123 -11.55 -1.51 -0.04
CA ILE A 123 -11.47 -1.14 1.38
C ILE A 123 -10.01 -0.89 1.75
N SER A 124 -9.72 0.24 2.39
CA SER A 124 -8.38 0.62 2.82
C SER A 124 -8.33 0.91 4.32
N ASN A 125 -7.13 0.94 4.88
CA ASN A 125 -6.88 1.37 6.27
C ASN A 125 -6.08 2.68 6.33
N GLY A 126 -5.91 3.36 5.20
CA GLY A 126 -5.18 4.63 5.07
C GLY A 126 -6.00 5.85 5.48
N ALA A 127 -5.37 7.00 5.38
CA ALA A 127 -5.93 8.30 5.73
C ALA A 127 -7.17 8.69 4.91
N TYR A 128 -7.22 8.25 3.66
CA TYR A 128 -8.31 8.51 2.74
C TYR A 128 -8.86 7.20 2.20
N LYS A 129 -10.16 7.18 1.88
CA LYS A 129 -10.87 6.07 1.24
C LYS A 129 -11.38 6.46 -0.13
N LEU A 130 -11.47 5.48 -1.04
CA LEU A 130 -11.97 5.69 -2.39
C LEU A 130 -13.45 6.08 -2.35
N LYS A 131 -13.79 7.22 -2.95
CA LYS A 131 -15.14 7.72 -3.09
C LYS A 131 -15.70 7.48 -4.49
N GLU A 132 -14.88 7.74 -5.51
CA GLU A 132 -15.25 7.63 -6.91
C GLU A 132 -14.01 7.32 -7.75
N TRP A 133 -14.17 6.48 -8.76
CA TRP A 133 -13.18 6.28 -9.79
C TRP A 133 -13.85 6.31 -11.17
N THR A 134 -13.67 7.40 -11.88
CA THR A 134 -14.04 7.53 -13.28
C THR A 134 -12.80 7.24 -14.12
N HIS A 135 -12.74 6.04 -14.71
CA HIS A 135 -11.58 5.58 -15.48
C HIS A 135 -11.20 6.58 -16.57
N ASN A 136 -9.89 6.81 -16.76
CA ASN A 136 -9.30 7.76 -17.69
C ASN A 136 -9.70 9.24 -17.46
N SER A 137 -10.27 9.57 -16.31
CA SER A 137 -10.70 10.93 -15.99
C SER A 137 -10.26 11.39 -14.63
N GLN A 138 -10.74 10.72 -13.55
CA GLN A 138 -10.40 11.14 -12.19
C GLN A 138 -10.58 10.02 -11.18
N ILE A 139 -9.83 10.16 -10.08
CA ILE A 139 -10.04 9.42 -8.84
C ILE A 139 -10.35 10.43 -7.75
N VAL A 140 -11.43 10.20 -7.00
CA VAL A 140 -11.82 11.02 -5.86
C VAL A 140 -11.71 10.19 -4.59
N VAL A 141 -10.97 10.70 -3.63
CA VAL A 141 -10.89 10.12 -2.29
C VAL A 141 -11.42 11.11 -1.25
N GLU A 142 -12.00 10.58 -0.19
CA GLU A 142 -12.46 11.37 0.95
C GLU A 142 -11.81 10.89 2.24
N LYS A 143 -11.78 11.73 3.28
CA LYS A 143 -11.25 11.34 4.58
C LYS A 143 -11.85 10.01 5.04
N ASN A 144 -10.99 9.16 5.56
CA ASN A 144 -11.39 7.95 6.25
C ASN A 144 -11.60 8.27 7.73
N GLU A 145 -12.85 8.36 8.15
CA GLU A 145 -13.24 8.66 9.53
C GLU A 145 -12.79 7.60 10.54
N ASN A 146 -12.39 6.42 10.05
CA ASN A 146 -11.84 5.34 10.86
C ASN A 146 -10.31 5.35 10.93
N TYR A 147 -9.65 6.33 10.28
CA TYR A 147 -8.19 6.45 10.34
C TYR A 147 -7.75 6.88 11.74
N TYR A 148 -6.72 6.23 12.27
CA TYR A 148 -6.28 6.45 13.66
C TYR A 148 -5.87 7.89 13.97
N ASP A 149 -5.48 8.66 12.97
CA ASP A 149 -5.03 10.06 13.11
C ASP A 149 -5.89 11.02 12.27
N VAL A 150 -7.19 10.75 12.21
CA VAL A 150 -8.16 11.48 11.38
C VAL A 150 -8.22 12.98 11.71
N GLU A 151 -7.99 13.35 12.97
CA GLU A 151 -8.03 14.75 13.43
C GLU A 151 -6.94 15.63 12.82
N ASN A 152 -5.82 15.04 12.40
CA ASN A 152 -4.69 15.74 11.79
C ASN A 152 -4.68 15.69 10.26
N LEU A 153 -5.72 15.13 9.65
CA LEU A 153 -5.82 15.09 8.19
C LEU A 153 -6.12 16.47 7.59
N GLY A 154 -5.54 16.75 6.44
CA GLY A 154 -5.72 17.98 5.68
C GLY A 154 -7.12 18.10 5.04
N PRO A 155 -7.24 18.13 3.70
CA PRO A 155 -8.52 18.37 3.02
C PRO A 155 -9.53 17.24 3.25
N GLU A 156 -10.83 17.58 3.19
CA GLU A 156 -11.92 16.60 3.31
C GLU A 156 -11.98 15.66 2.10
N THR A 157 -11.58 16.16 0.92
CA THR A 157 -11.63 15.43 -0.35
C THR A 157 -10.41 15.79 -1.16
N ILE A 158 -9.82 14.79 -1.83
CA ILE A 158 -8.75 14.98 -2.80
C ILE A 158 -9.23 14.40 -4.13
N THR A 159 -9.11 15.19 -5.20
CA THR A 159 -9.43 14.76 -6.56
C THR A 159 -8.15 14.65 -7.38
N PHE A 160 -7.82 13.46 -7.82
CA PHE A 160 -6.73 13.22 -8.76
C PHE A 160 -7.28 13.27 -10.18
N LYS A 161 -6.90 14.29 -10.95
CA LYS A 161 -7.19 14.38 -12.38
C LYS A 161 -6.19 13.53 -13.15
N LEU A 162 -6.66 12.60 -13.95
CA LEU A 162 -5.81 11.74 -14.78
C LEU A 162 -5.51 12.46 -16.08
N MET A 163 -4.30 12.97 -16.21
CA MET A 163 -3.85 13.81 -17.33
C MET A 163 -2.46 13.35 -17.78
N ASP A 164 -2.24 13.26 -19.10
CA ASP A 164 -0.95 12.87 -19.68
C ASP A 164 -0.15 14.06 -20.25
N ASP A 165 -0.81 15.20 -20.53
CA ASP A 165 -0.19 16.37 -21.15
C ASP A 165 0.32 17.36 -20.09
N GLN A 166 1.65 17.47 -19.96
CA GLN A 166 2.31 18.36 -19.01
C GLN A 166 1.99 19.84 -19.24
N ASN A 167 1.74 20.28 -20.49
CA ASN A 167 1.37 21.68 -20.75
C ASN A 167 -0.05 21.97 -20.26
N ALA A 168 -0.97 21.00 -20.41
CA ALA A 168 -2.31 21.10 -19.85
C ALA A 168 -2.29 21.11 -18.32
N MET A 169 -1.44 20.27 -17.68
CA MET A 169 -1.24 20.29 -16.23
C MET A 169 -0.75 21.65 -15.74
N LEU A 170 0.31 22.20 -16.35
CA LEU A 170 0.86 23.51 -16.00
C LEU A 170 -0.16 24.65 -16.24
N SER A 171 -0.94 24.58 -17.32
CA SER A 171 -2.01 25.54 -17.58
C SER A 171 -3.11 25.47 -16.53
N GLY A 172 -3.51 24.26 -16.12
CA GLY A 172 -4.49 24.04 -15.05
C GLY A 172 -4.02 24.58 -13.70
N PHE A 173 -2.75 24.36 -13.36
CA PHE A 173 -2.13 24.93 -12.16
C PHE A 173 -2.11 26.46 -12.20
N ASN A 174 -1.62 27.05 -13.26
CA ASN A 174 -1.55 28.50 -13.43
C ASN A 174 -2.92 29.20 -13.43
N SER A 175 -3.98 28.50 -13.85
CA SER A 175 -5.36 29.00 -13.80
C SER A 175 -6.05 28.81 -12.46
N GLY A 176 -5.44 28.05 -11.53
CA GLY A 176 -6.04 27.68 -10.25
C GLY A 176 -7.09 26.55 -10.34
N GLU A 177 -7.12 25.81 -11.45
CA GLU A 177 -7.95 24.60 -11.57
C GLU A 177 -7.32 23.41 -10.82
N LEU A 178 -5.98 23.36 -10.78
CA LEU A 178 -5.21 22.36 -10.05
C LEU A 178 -4.42 23.03 -8.92
N ASP A 179 -4.46 22.43 -7.75
CA ASP A 179 -3.73 22.88 -6.56
C ASP A 179 -2.30 22.32 -6.50
N PHE A 180 -2.06 21.20 -7.20
CA PHE A 180 -0.78 20.52 -7.25
C PHE A 180 -0.62 19.79 -8.59
N ILE A 181 0.61 19.75 -9.10
CA ILE A 181 1.02 18.95 -10.27
C ILE A 181 2.35 18.26 -9.97
N GLU A 182 2.53 17.03 -10.44
CA GLU A 182 3.75 16.25 -10.19
C GLU A 182 4.88 16.63 -11.14
N ASP A 183 4.51 16.94 -12.40
CA ASP A 183 5.45 17.21 -13.48
C ASP A 183 5.17 18.53 -14.18
N VAL A 184 6.24 19.16 -14.67
CA VAL A 184 6.18 20.35 -15.53
C VAL A 184 6.94 20.10 -16.84
N PRO A 185 6.56 20.76 -17.95
CA PRO A 185 7.32 20.66 -19.19
C PRO A 185 8.78 21.07 -18.95
N GLN A 186 9.73 20.25 -19.40
CA GLN A 186 11.16 20.50 -19.20
C GLN A 186 11.60 21.89 -19.70
N ALA A 187 10.99 22.39 -20.79
CA ALA A 187 11.28 23.69 -21.36
C ALA A 187 10.89 24.87 -20.44
N GLU A 188 9.94 24.68 -19.52
CA GLU A 188 9.42 25.70 -18.61
C GLU A 188 10.13 25.73 -17.26
N ILE A 189 10.92 24.72 -16.90
CA ILE A 189 11.59 24.61 -15.59
C ILE A 189 12.42 25.87 -15.28
N ALA A 190 13.22 26.34 -16.25
CA ALA A 190 14.07 27.51 -16.04
C ALA A 190 13.26 28.82 -15.82
N ASN A 191 12.13 28.96 -16.50
CA ASN A 191 11.23 30.10 -16.34
C ASN A 191 10.52 30.07 -14.98
N LEU A 192 10.04 28.90 -14.56
CA LEU A 192 9.37 28.71 -13.27
C LEU A 192 10.33 28.98 -12.10
N ILE A 193 11.57 28.48 -12.17
CA ILE A 193 12.59 28.79 -11.15
C ILE A 193 12.90 30.27 -11.10
N ALA A 194 12.95 30.95 -12.25
CA ALA A 194 13.25 32.37 -12.32
C ALA A 194 12.10 33.28 -11.82
N SER A 195 10.84 32.83 -11.97
CA SER A 195 9.65 33.51 -11.45
C SER A 195 9.47 33.34 -9.94
N GLY A 196 10.04 32.32 -9.38
CA GLY A 196 9.90 31.95 -7.95
C GLY A 196 8.57 31.27 -7.63
N ASP A 197 7.92 30.72 -8.64
CA ASP A 197 6.68 29.92 -8.53
C ASP A 197 6.97 28.44 -8.27
#